data_fe8e2fc9b002552105364a5dda67b731
#
_entry.id   fe8e2fc9b002552105364a5dda67b731
#
_cell.length_a   1.000
_cell.length_b   1.000
_cell.length_c   1.000
_cell.angle_alpha   90.00
_cell.angle_beta   90.00
_cell.angle_gamma   90.00
#
_symmetry.space_group_name_H-M   'P 1'
#
loop_
_entity.id
_entity.type
_entity.pdbx_description
1 polymer ?
#
loop_
_entity_poly.entity_id
_entity_poly.type
_entity_poly.pdbx_seq_one_letter_code
_entity_poly.pdbx_strand_id
1 'polypeptide(L)'
;MDFEAIKKAAQGYRADMSRFLRDMIAIPSESCEEEGVVMRIKAEMEKLGYDKVEIDKLGNVIGWMGTGDKIIAIDSHIDTVGIGNINNWEADPYKGYETEDIIYGRGGSDQEGGMASATYGVKIMKDLNLIPEGYKLMVVGSVQEEDCDGMCWQSIVNEYFNGPEDARSKIEFVISTEPTDGGIYRGHRGRMEIRVDMHGVSCHGSAPERGDNAIHKMAEVLLNVRDLNENDAGDDKEVKGLVKMLDPKYNPEHWEDARFLGRGTCTTSQIFYTSPSRCAVADSCSISIDRRMTAGETYQSCLKEIEDLPACKKYAKDVKVSMYMYDRPSWTGHVYETEAFFPTWINKETAPHVQALVDAHHALWGTERIGADEKAMSTRTGRPLTDKWTFSTNGVSIQGRYGIPCVGFGPGAESQAHAPNEITWKQDLVTCAALYAAVPGLYHPENKDGSATSFRQELTGNDIK
;
A
#
# COMPACT_ATOMS: atom_id res chain seq x y z
N MET A 1 22.44 -16.98 16.44
CA MET A 1 21.01 -17.31 16.29
C MET A 1 20.88 -18.70 15.70
N ASP A 2 19.95 -19.52 16.19
CA ASP A 2 19.69 -20.86 15.67
C ASP A 2 18.55 -20.81 14.61
N PHE A 3 18.92 -20.72 13.37
CA PHE A 3 17.96 -20.63 12.24
C PHE A 3 17.17 -21.92 12.02
N GLU A 4 17.73 -23.08 12.34
CA GLU A 4 17.01 -24.36 12.25
C GLU A 4 15.93 -24.45 13.33
N ALA A 5 16.19 -23.95 14.55
CA ALA A 5 15.16 -23.85 15.58
C ALA A 5 14.02 -22.93 15.16
N ILE A 6 14.33 -21.78 14.51
CA ILE A 6 13.32 -20.84 13.98
C ILE A 6 12.45 -21.53 12.90
N LYS A 7 13.05 -22.18 11.90
CA LYS A 7 12.32 -22.92 10.87
C LYS A 7 11.41 -24.01 11.45
N LYS A 8 11.93 -24.76 12.40
CA LYS A 8 11.18 -25.81 13.11
C LYS A 8 10.01 -25.25 13.89
N ALA A 9 10.20 -24.13 14.60
CA ALA A 9 9.12 -23.47 15.34
C ALA A 9 8.04 -22.95 14.39
N ALA A 10 8.43 -22.27 13.30
CA ALA A 10 7.50 -21.77 12.30
C ALA A 10 6.69 -22.91 11.65
N GLN A 11 7.35 -24.02 11.29
CA GLN A 11 6.67 -25.20 10.77
C GLN A 11 5.72 -25.80 11.81
N GLY A 12 6.07 -25.77 13.09
CA GLY A 12 5.22 -26.23 14.18
C GLY A 12 3.91 -25.42 14.31
N TYR A 13 3.92 -24.15 13.96
CA TYR A 13 2.75 -23.27 13.98
C TYR A 13 1.95 -23.24 12.67
N ARG A 14 2.35 -24.01 11.63
CA ARG A 14 1.66 -24.01 10.33
C ARG A 14 0.14 -24.24 10.44
N ALA A 15 -0.28 -25.20 11.23
CA ALA A 15 -1.71 -25.48 11.42
C ALA A 15 -2.44 -24.37 12.18
N ASP A 16 -1.79 -23.76 13.16
CA ASP A 16 -2.37 -22.67 13.95
C ASP A 16 -2.53 -21.40 13.10
N MET A 17 -1.51 -21.03 12.31
CA MET A 17 -1.58 -19.92 11.35
C MET A 17 -2.67 -20.16 10.30
N SER A 18 -2.76 -21.36 9.76
CA SER A 18 -3.79 -21.72 8.77
C SER A 18 -5.20 -21.58 9.35
N ARG A 19 -5.42 -22.08 10.57
CA ARG A 19 -6.71 -21.95 11.26
C ARG A 19 -7.03 -20.48 11.52
N PHE A 20 -6.07 -19.69 12.02
CA PHE A 20 -6.27 -18.28 12.33
C PHE A 20 -6.62 -17.48 11.06
N LEU A 21 -5.94 -17.72 9.95
CA LEU A 21 -6.28 -17.11 8.66
C LEU A 21 -7.68 -17.52 8.19
N ARG A 22 -8.04 -18.79 8.32
CA ARG A 22 -9.40 -19.26 7.99
C ARG A 22 -10.47 -18.57 8.82
N ASP A 23 -10.20 -18.34 10.10
CA ASP A 23 -11.14 -17.65 10.99
C ASP A 23 -11.31 -16.17 10.61
N MET A 24 -10.23 -15.49 10.15
CA MET A 24 -10.29 -14.11 9.67
C MET A 24 -11.06 -14.02 8.35
N ILE A 25 -10.72 -14.79 7.33
CA ILE A 25 -11.44 -14.88 6.05
C ILE A 25 -12.96 -15.09 6.24
N ALA A 26 -13.35 -15.85 7.25
CA ALA A 26 -14.76 -16.13 7.53
C ALA A 26 -15.54 -14.92 8.08
N ILE A 27 -14.86 -13.84 8.40
CA ILE A 27 -15.46 -12.60 8.92
C ILE A 27 -15.31 -11.52 7.86
N PRO A 28 -16.38 -11.17 7.12
CA PRO A 28 -16.30 -10.06 6.16
C PRO A 28 -15.78 -8.79 6.83
N SER A 29 -14.80 -8.15 6.22
CA SER A 29 -14.07 -7.01 6.79
C SER A 29 -13.77 -5.94 5.73
N GLU A 30 -14.77 -5.54 4.95
CA GLU A 30 -14.61 -4.40 4.04
C GLU A 30 -14.24 -3.13 4.84
N SER A 31 -13.52 -2.20 4.21
CA SER A 31 -13.09 -0.95 4.86
C SER A 31 -14.25 -0.25 5.58
N CYS A 32 -14.05 0.18 6.80
CA CYS A 32 -15.02 0.71 7.77
C CYS A 32 -15.94 -0.33 8.43
N GLU A 33 -15.77 -1.63 8.19
CA GLU A 33 -16.59 -2.71 8.77
C GLU A 33 -15.73 -3.78 9.48
N GLU A 34 -14.52 -3.43 9.92
CA GLU A 34 -13.49 -4.36 10.39
C GLU A 34 -13.65 -4.84 11.83
N GLU A 35 -14.65 -4.38 12.59
CA GLU A 35 -14.82 -4.69 14.02
C GLU A 35 -14.67 -6.19 14.32
N GLY A 36 -15.34 -7.03 13.54
CA GLY A 36 -15.36 -8.48 13.76
C GLY A 36 -13.98 -9.11 13.66
N VAL A 37 -13.22 -8.78 12.60
CA VAL A 37 -11.87 -9.31 12.38
C VAL A 37 -10.87 -8.72 13.39
N VAL A 38 -10.98 -7.43 13.74
CA VAL A 38 -10.18 -6.78 14.79
C VAL A 38 -10.32 -7.54 16.12
N MET A 39 -11.55 -7.87 16.54
CA MET A 39 -11.79 -8.60 17.76
C MET A 39 -11.27 -10.04 17.71
N ARG A 40 -11.33 -10.69 16.54
CA ARG A 40 -10.75 -12.03 16.35
C ARG A 40 -9.22 -12.01 16.48
N ILE A 41 -8.56 -10.99 15.88
CA ILE A 41 -7.11 -10.81 15.97
C ILE A 41 -6.68 -10.52 17.41
N LYS A 42 -7.39 -9.61 18.09
CA LYS A 42 -7.16 -9.30 19.50
C LYS A 42 -7.18 -10.55 20.35
N ALA A 43 -8.21 -11.38 20.19
CA ALA A 43 -8.35 -12.62 20.94
C ALA A 43 -7.20 -13.62 20.67
N GLU A 44 -6.70 -13.72 19.43
CA GLU A 44 -5.55 -14.57 19.11
C GLU A 44 -4.26 -14.06 19.75
N MET A 45 -3.98 -12.76 19.65
CA MET A 45 -2.80 -12.16 20.29
C MET A 45 -2.81 -12.35 21.82
N GLU A 46 -3.95 -12.15 22.48
CA GLU A 46 -4.12 -12.39 23.92
C GLU A 46 -3.87 -13.86 24.29
N LYS A 47 -4.43 -14.80 23.51
CA LYS A 47 -4.23 -16.25 23.68
C LYS A 47 -2.75 -16.64 23.52
N LEU A 48 -2.01 -16.00 22.62
CA LEU A 48 -0.59 -16.23 22.39
C LEU A 48 0.31 -15.56 23.45
N GLY A 49 -0.31 -14.77 24.34
CA GLY A 49 0.36 -14.15 25.47
C GLY A 49 1.17 -12.92 25.09
N TYR A 50 0.66 -12.11 24.18
CA TYR A 50 1.21 -10.76 23.97
C TYR A 50 1.17 -9.97 25.28
N ASP A 51 2.19 -9.14 25.51
CA ASP A 51 2.31 -8.40 26.77
C ASP A 51 1.22 -7.33 26.92
N LYS A 52 0.76 -6.77 25.81
CA LYS A 52 -0.36 -5.84 25.73
C LYS A 52 -1.03 -5.96 24.36
N VAL A 53 -2.36 -5.91 24.33
CA VAL A 53 -3.15 -5.80 23.09
C VAL A 53 -4.19 -4.71 23.29
N GLU A 54 -4.21 -3.74 22.40
CA GLU A 54 -5.12 -2.60 22.46
C GLU A 54 -5.70 -2.27 21.09
N ILE A 55 -6.78 -1.52 21.09
CA ILE A 55 -7.41 -0.97 19.89
C ILE A 55 -7.28 0.56 20.01
N ASP A 56 -6.73 1.18 18.99
CA ASP A 56 -6.58 2.62 18.98
C ASP A 56 -7.87 3.35 18.61
N LYS A 57 -7.82 4.66 18.51
CA LYS A 57 -8.97 5.51 18.25
C LYS A 57 -9.60 5.27 16.88
N LEU A 58 -8.77 5.00 15.86
CA LEU A 58 -9.24 4.68 14.51
C LEU A 58 -9.85 3.28 14.43
N GLY A 59 -9.38 2.37 15.27
CA GLY A 59 -9.82 0.97 15.28
C GLY A 59 -8.74 -0.03 14.89
N ASN A 60 -7.49 0.40 14.72
CA ASN A 60 -6.38 -0.51 14.52
C ASN A 60 -6.17 -1.38 15.76
N VAL A 61 -5.91 -2.68 15.57
CA VAL A 61 -5.47 -3.54 16.66
C VAL A 61 -3.95 -3.54 16.76
N ILE A 62 -3.42 -3.27 17.95
CA ILE A 62 -1.99 -3.13 18.20
C ILE A 62 -1.57 -4.11 19.29
N GLY A 63 -0.73 -5.07 18.93
CA GLY A 63 -0.14 -6.04 19.83
C GLY A 63 1.33 -5.71 20.15
N TRP A 64 1.70 -5.80 21.43
CA TRP A 64 3.03 -5.50 21.93
C TRP A 64 3.70 -6.72 22.55
N MET A 65 5.01 -6.88 22.29
CA MET A 65 5.84 -7.92 22.86
C MET A 65 7.24 -7.38 23.17
N GLY A 66 7.72 -7.56 24.40
CA GLY A 66 9.01 -7.04 24.86
C GLY A 66 8.89 -5.70 25.59
N THR A 67 10.00 -5.23 26.19
CA THR A 67 10.00 -4.09 27.14
C THR A 67 10.96 -2.97 26.75
N GLY A 68 11.64 -3.05 25.60
CA GLY A 68 12.59 -2.04 25.17
C GLY A 68 11.93 -0.72 24.75
N ASP A 69 12.74 0.32 24.61
CA ASP A 69 12.30 1.64 24.14
C ASP A 69 12.25 1.75 22.63
N LYS A 70 13.06 0.94 21.92
CA LYS A 70 13.10 0.89 20.46
C LYS A 70 12.06 -0.08 19.92
N ILE A 71 11.41 0.30 18.82
CA ILE A 71 10.31 -0.44 18.24
C ILE A 71 10.72 -0.98 16.86
N ILE A 72 10.51 -2.27 16.64
CA ILE A 72 10.41 -2.85 15.30
C ILE A 72 8.93 -3.20 15.11
N ALA A 73 8.31 -2.62 14.09
CA ALA A 73 6.90 -2.83 13.81
C ALA A 73 6.70 -3.79 12.63
N ILE A 74 5.58 -4.51 12.66
CA ILE A 74 5.08 -5.32 11.54
C ILE A 74 3.65 -4.88 11.30
N ASP A 75 3.38 -4.44 10.08
CA ASP A 75 2.10 -3.90 9.66
C ASP A 75 1.40 -4.85 8.68
N SER A 76 0.15 -5.16 8.97
CA SER A 76 -0.73 -5.93 8.10
C SER A 76 -2.10 -5.24 8.09
N HIS A 77 -2.57 -4.78 6.92
CA HIS A 77 -3.96 -4.34 6.89
C HIS A 77 -4.91 -5.54 6.99
N ILE A 78 -6.06 -5.32 7.53
CA ILE A 78 -7.03 -6.37 7.85
C ILE A 78 -8.40 -6.11 7.25
N ASP A 79 -8.57 -4.96 6.61
CA ASP A 79 -9.68 -4.73 5.71
C ASP A 79 -9.41 -5.38 4.36
N THR A 80 -10.48 -5.70 3.65
CA THR A 80 -10.45 -6.31 2.32
C THR A 80 -11.35 -5.55 1.36
N VAL A 81 -11.03 -5.59 0.08
CA VAL A 81 -12.00 -5.15 -0.94
C VAL A 81 -13.20 -6.09 -0.99
N GLY A 82 -14.33 -5.57 -1.44
CA GLY A 82 -15.53 -6.37 -1.69
C GLY A 82 -15.29 -7.50 -2.69
N ILE A 83 -16.12 -8.54 -2.60
CA ILE A 83 -15.99 -9.75 -3.44
C ILE A 83 -16.34 -9.52 -4.92
N GLY A 84 -16.96 -8.37 -5.25
CA GLY A 84 -17.43 -8.10 -6.60
C GLY A 84 -18.53 -9.06 -7.05
N ASN A 85 -18.45 -9.53 -8.30
CA ASN A 85 -19.47 -10.45 -8.84
C ASN A 85 -19.22 -11.89 -8.31
N ILE A 86 -20.14 -12.38 -7.49
CA ILE A 86 -20.07 -13.72 -6.89
C ILE A 86 -19.97 -14.84 -7.94
N ASN A 87 -20.50 -14.64 -9.15
CA ASN A 87 -20.42 -15.64 -10.21
C ASN A 87 -19.00 -15.86 -10.77
N ASN A 88 -18.06 -15.00 -10.42
CA ASN A 88 -16.65 -15.16 -10.77
C ASN A 88 -15.89 -16.04 -9.78
N TRP A 89 -16.52 -16.42 -8.65
CA TRP A 89 -15.92 -17.24 -7.62
C TRP A 89 -16.33 -18.71 -7.77
N GLU A 90 -15.38 -19.62 -7.67
CA GLU A 90 -15.61 -21.07 -7.73
C GLU A 90 -16.22 -21.64 -6.46
N ALA A 91 -15.97 -20.96 -5.33
CA ALA A 91 -16.53 -21.28 -4.03
C ALA A 91 -16.93 -19.99 -3.30
N ASP A 92 -17.66 -20.09 -2.19
CA ASP A 92 -18.00 -18.95 -1.34
C ASP A 92 -16.70 -18.25 -0.85
N PRO A 93 -16.50 -16.96 -1.14
CA PRO A 93 -15.24 -16.26 -0.85
C PRO A 93 -14.94 -16.10 0.64
N TYR A 94 -15.93 -16.14 1.51
CA TYR A 94 -15.76 -16.04 2.97
C TYR A 94 -15.73 -17.40 3.64
N LYS A 95 -16.61 -18.31 3.24
CA LYS A 95 -16.58 -19.68 3.73
C LYS A 95 -15.34 -20.41 3.22
N GLY A 96 -14.96 -20.21 1.97
CA GLY A 96 -13.77 -20.74 1.32
C GLY A 96 -13.56 -22.24 1.52
N TYR A 97 -12.34 -22.66 1.29
CA TYR A 97 -11.85 -24.02 1.59
C TYR A 97 -10.34 -23.99 1.83
N GLU A 98 -9.81 -25.10 2.30
CA GLU A 98 -8.37 -25.32 2.36
C GLU A 98 -8.00 -26.72 1.84
N THR A 99 -6.80 -26.81 1.28
CA THR A 99 -6.16 -28.08 0.94
C THR A 99 -4.95 -28.31 1.84
N GLU A 100 -4.09 -29.27 1.51
CA GLU A 100 -2.82 -29.44 2.20
C GLU A 100 -1.94 -28.19 2.03
N ASP A 101 -1.96 -27.54 0.85
CA ASP A 101 -1.02 -26.51 0.45
C ASP A 101 -1.58 -25.09 0.47
N ILE A 102 -2.87 -24.91 0.20
CA ILE A 102 -3.48 -23.60 0.02
C ILE A 102 -4.63 -23.33 0.98
N ILE A 103 -4.91 -22.04 1.17
CA ILE A 103 -6.12 -21.48 1.77
C ILE A 103 -6.78 -20.60 0.72
N TYR A 104 -8.08 -20.81 0.49
CA TYR A 104 -8.89 -20.08 -0.48
C TYR A 104 -9.86 -19.16 0.25
N GLY A 105 -9.95 -17.92 -0.20
CA GLY A 105 -10.94 -16.93 0.24
C GLY A 105 -10.41 -15.51 0.14
N ARG A 106 -11.33 -14.54 0.19
CA ARG A 106 -11.02 -13.10 0.19
C ARG A 106 -10.17 -12.75 1.42
N GLY A 107 -9.07 -11.98 1.24
CA GLY A 107 -8.13 -11.60 2.29
C GLY A 107 -6.98 -12.61 2.48
N GLY A 108 -6.99 -13.76 1.78
CA GLY A 108 -5.98 -14.78 1.95
C GLY A 108 -4.57 -14.31 1.62
N SER A 109 -4.37 -13.64 0.49
CA SER A 109 -3.11 -13.00 0.10
C SER A 109 -3.08 -11.52 0.44
N ASP A 110 -4.22 -10.84 0.32
CA ASP A 110 -4.33 -9.40 0.49
C ASP A 110 -5.33 -9.07 1.60
N GLN A 111 -4.80 -8.93 2.87
CA GLN A 111 -3.50 -9.45 3.35
C GLN A 111 -3.60 -10.02 4.78
N GLU A 112 -4.73 -10.62 5.12
CA GLU A 112 -4.91 -11.31 6.41
C GLU A 112 -3.88 -12.45 6.60
N GLY A 113 -3.36 -13.02 5.50
CA GLY A 113 -2.24 -13.96 5.53
C GLY A 113 -0.99 -13.37 6.16
N GLY A 114 -0.71 -12.10 5.87
CA GLY A 114 0.35 -11.31 6.50
C GLY A 114 0.14 -11.19 8.01
N MET A 115 -1.09 -10.88 8.43
CA MET A 115 -1.47 -10.78 9.84
C MET A 115 -1.27 -12.09 10.60
N ALA A 116 -1.64 -13.22 9.97
CA ALA A 116 -1.42 -14.53 10.55
C ALA A 116 0.07 -14.82 10.76
N SER A 117 0.89 -14.54 9.74
CA SER A 117 2.34 -14.76 9.79
C SER A 117 3.03 -13.83 10.80
N ALA A 118 2.64 -12.55 10.86
CA ALA A 118 3.19 -11.55 11.78
C ALA A 118 2.92 -11.93 13.24
N THR A 119 1.66 -12.27 13.53
CA THR A 119 1.23 -12.65 14.89
C THR A 119 2.02 -13.85 15.41
N TYR A 120 2.23 -14.86 14.59
CA TYR A 120 2.99 -16.05 14.98
C TYR A 120 4.50 -15.87 14.86
N GLY A 121 5.01 -15.01 14.00
CA GLY A 121 6.42 -14.64 13.93
C GLY A 121 6.91 -14.05 15.27
N VAL A 122 6.12 -13.13 15.85
CA VAL A 122 6.39 -12.57 17.17
C VAL A 122 6.26 -13.62 18.29
N LYS A 123 5.29 -14.54 18.18
CA LYS A 123 5.18 -15.67 19.11
C LYS A 123 6.43 -16.56 19.10
N ILE A 124 6.98 -16.84 17.92
CA ILE A 124 8.24 -17.60 17.77
C ILE A 124 9.40 -16.86 18.45
N MET A 125 9.48 -15.52 18.28
CA MET A 125 10.50 -14.73 18.96
C MET A 125 10.42 -14.85 20.48
N LYS A 126 9.20 -14.83 21.03
CA LYS A 126 8.99 -15.04 22.47
C LYS A 126 9.42 -16.42 22.91
N ASP A 127 8.98 -17.48 22.21
CA ASP A 127 9.26 -18.87 22.58
C ASP A 127 10.74 -19.22 22.56
N LEU A 128 11.47 -18.64 21.62
CA LEU A 128 12.90 -18.87 21.42
C LEU A 128 13.78 -17.80 22.08
N ASN A 129 13.17 -16.82 22.78
CA ASN A 129 13.87 -15.71 23.44
C ASN A 129 14.76 -14.92 22.45
N LEU A 130 14.20 -14.52 21.31
CA LEU A 130 14.92 -13.84 20.23
C LEU A 130 14.73 -12.33 20.21
N ILE A 131 13.87 -11.76 21.06
CA ILE A 131 13.66 -10.30 21.11
C ILE A 131 14.95 -9.66 21.62
N PRO A 132 15.61 -8.79 20.83
CA PRO A 132 16.87 -8.17 21.25
C PRO A 132 16.67 -7.26 22.46
N GLU A 133 17.69 -7.17 23.30
CA GLU A 133 17.70 -6.24 24.43
C GLU A 133 17.51 -4.80 23.95
N GLY A 134 16.68 -4.02 24.65
CA GLY A 134 16.37 -2.65 24.28
C GLY A 134 15.27 -2.50 23.24
N TYR A 135 14.76 -3.59 22.67
CA TYR A 135 13.71 -3.59 21.68
C TYR A 135 12.37 -4.14 22.20
N LYS A 136 11.30 -3.71 21.58
CA LYS A 136 9.98 -4.33 21.64
C LYS A 136 9.38 -4.42 20.24
N LEU A 137 8.50 -5.37 20.05
CA LEU A 137 7.79 -5.61 18.80
C LEU A 137 6.41 -4.97 18.87
N MET A 138 5.98 -4.35 17.76
CA MET A 138 4.66 -3.78 17.56
C MET A 138 4.02 -4.47 16.36
N VAL A 139 2.99 -5.27 16.55
CA VAL A 139 2.21 -5.85 15.46
C VAL A 139 0.93 -5.06 15.29
N VAL A 140 0.72 -4.52 14.12
CA VAL A 140 -0.43 -3.68 13.77
C VAL A 140 -1.33 -4.43 12.81
N GLY A 141 -2.59 -4.63 13.19
CA GLY A 141 -3.67 -4.92 12.25
C GLY A 141 -4.35 -3.62 11.88
N SER A 142 -3.96 -3.05 10.75
CA SER A 142 -4.38 -1.73 10.32
C SER A 142 -5.69 -1.78 9.54
N VAL A 143 -6.54 -0.74 9.71
CA VAL A 143 -7.87 -0.64 9.12
C VAL A 143 -7.91 0.40 8.00
N GLN A 144 -8.89 0.30 7.08
CA GLN A 144 -9.17 1.24 5.99
C GLN A 144 -7.99 1.48 5.03
N GLU A 145 -7.12 0.49 4.85
CA GLU A 145 -6.03 0.57 3.89
C GLU A 145 -6.56 0.63 2.47
N GLU A 146 -7.48 -0.25 2.13
CA GLU A 146 -8.06 -0.43 0.79
C GLU A 146 -8.83 0.80 0.28
N ASP A 147 -9.42 1.54 1.20
CA ASP A 147 -10.08 2.81 0.87
C ASP A 147 -9.09 3.98 0.79
N CYS A 148 -8.07 4.01 1.66
CA CYS A 148 -7.16 5.15 1.79
C CYS A 148 -5.79 4.71 2.31
N ASP A 149 -4.91 4.34 1.39
CA ASP A 149 -3.57 3.82 1.67
C ASP A 149 -2.83 4.65 2.75
N GLY A 150 -2.39 4.01 3.81
CA GLY A 150 -1.60 4.65 4.87
C GLY A 150 -2.32 5.67 5.74
N MET A 151 -3.62 5.91 5.59
CA MET A 151 -4.37 6.79 6.50
C MET A 151 -4.32 6.25 7.94
N CYS A 152 -4.42 4.94 8.13
CA CYS A 152 -4.25 4.28 9.42
C CYS A 152 -2.92 4.65 10.09
N TRP A 153 -1.82 4.69 9.35
CA TRP A 153 -0.52 5.10 9.86
C TRP A 153 -0.40 6.60 10.11
N GLN A 154 -1.16 7.43 9.39
CA GLN A 154 -1.26 8.86 9.76
C GLN A 154 -1.91 9.02 11.13
N SER A 155 -3.00 8.29 11.40
CA SER A 155 -3.64 8.26 12.73
C SER A 155 -2.70 7.69 13.80
N ILE A 156 -2.00 6.58 13.52
CA ILE A 156 -1.02 6.01 14.45
C ILE A 156 0.08 7.03 14.79
N VAL A 157 0.66 7.69 13.80
CA VAL A 157 1.74 8.66 14.03
C VAL A 157 1.24 9.90 14.77
N ASN A 158 0.08 10.44 14.40
CA ASN A 158 -0.39 11.73 14.91
C ASN A 158 -1.26 11.62 16.16
N GLU A 159 -1.98 10.51 16.36
CA GLU A 159 -2.96 10.38 17.44
C GLU A 159 -2.57 9.30 18.48
N TYR A 160 -1.87 8.22 18.09
CA TYR A 160 -1.38 7.20 19.00
C TYR A 160 0.02 7.53 19.53
N PHE A 161 0.95 7.92 18.66
CA PHE A 161 2.19 8.62 19.05
C PHE A 161 1.92 10.12 19.17
N ASN A 162 2.90 10.87 19.65
CA ASN A 162 2.77 12.34 19.80
C ASN A 162 3.29 13.10 18.57
N GLY A 163 3.01 12.60 17.38
CA GLY A 163 3.42 13.17 16.12
C GLY A 163 4.65 12.52 15.50
N PRO A 164 5.06 13.01 14.31
CA PRO A 164 6.09 12.35 13.48
C PRO A 164 7.46 12.22 14.16
N GLU A 165 7.86 13.21 14.96
CA GLU A 165 9.16 13.17 15.63
C GLU A 165 9.21 12.13 16.75
N ASP A 166 8.13 12.01 17.53
CA ASP A 166 8.02 11.00 18.57
C ASP A 166 8.03 9.60 17.96
N ALA A 167 7.22 9.37 16.91
CA ALA A 167 7.18 8.09 16.20
C ALA A 167 8.56 7.72 15.61
N ARG A 168 9.22 8.64 14.90
CA ARG A 168 10.55 8.42 14.32
C ARG A 168 11.65 8.19 15.35
N SER A 169 11.53 8.76 16.55
CA SER A 169 12.52 8.56 17.62
C SER A 169 12.46 7.15 18.22
N LYS A 170 11.31 6.48 18.10
CA LYS A 170 11.01 5.18 18.70
C LYS A 170 11.03 4.04 17.70
N ILE A 171 10.40 4.23 16.53
CA ILE A 171 10.26 3.19 15.51
C ILE A 171 11.54 3.15 14.66
N GLU A 172 12.28 2.06 14.75
CA GLU A 172 13.49 1.84 13.94
C GLU A 172 13.13 1.54 12.49
N PHE A 173 12.17 0.65 12.26
CA PHE A 173 11.59 0.36 10.95
C PHE A 173 10.28 -0.43 11.06
N VAL A 174 9.56 -0.50 9.94
CA VAL A 174 8.32 -1.25 9.79
C VAL A 174 8.50 -2.30 8.69
N ILE A 175 8.03 -3.53 8.93
CA ILE A 175 7.86 -4.55 7.90
C ILE A 175 6.40 -4.51 7.46
N SER A 176 6.14 -4.18 6.19
CA SER A 176 4.83 -4.33 5.57
C SER A 176 4.67 -5.77 5.08
N THR A 177 3.56 -6.39 5.40
CA THR A 177 3.30 -7.80 5.08
C THR A 177 2.45 -8.00 3.82
N GLU A 178 2.30 -6.97 3.01
CA GLU A 178 1.72 -7.06 1.67
C GLU A 178 2.34 -8.18 0.85
N PRO A 179 1.58 -8.85 -0.04
CA PRO A 179 2.11 -9.95 -0.83
C PRO A 179 3.31 -9.50 -1.66
N THR A 180 4.41 -10.24 -1.57
CA THR A 180 5.69 -9.90 -2.24
C THR A 180 6.22 -10.98 -3.17
N ASP A 181 5.42 -12.00 -3.49
CA ASP A 181 5.88 -13.08 -4.37
C ASP A 181 7.21 -13.70 -3.91
N GLY A 182 7.45 -13.80 -2.59
CA GLY A 182 8.69 -14.33 -1.99
C GLY A 182 9.91 -13.43 -2.11
N GLY A 183 9.75 -12.16 -2.49
CA GLY A 183 10.82 -11.16 -2.56
C GLY A 183 10.80 -10.18 -1.40
N ILE A 184 11.90 -9.43 -1.24
CA ILE A 184 12.02 -8.33 -0.28
C ILE A 184 11.77 -7.03 -1.04
N TYR A 185 10.66 -6.37 -0.74
CA TYR A 185 10.22 -5.21 -1.49
C TYR A 185 10.64 -3.92 -0.77
N ARG A 186 11.29 -3.03 -1.51
CA ARG A 186 11.94 -1.84 -0.96
C ARG A 186 11.33 -0.51 -1.40
N GLY A 187 10.13 -0.55 -1.99
CA GLY A 187 9.41 0.65 -2.40
C GLY A 187 8.34 0.41 -3.45
N HIS A 188 7.61 1.46 -3.76
CA HIS A 188 6.64 1.51 -4.86
C HIS A 188 6.35 2.95 -5.29
N ARG A 189 5.67 3.07 -6.43
CA ARG A 189 5.16 4.34 -6.94
C ARG A 189 4.09 4.90 -6.02
N GLY A 190 4.07 6.22 -5.89
CA GLY A 190 2.98 6.91 -5.22
C GLY A 190 1.70 6.94 -6.06
N ARG A 191 0.62 7.39 -5.43
CA ARG A 191 -0.71 7.57 -6.04
C ARG A 191 -1.31 8.89 -5.55
N MET A 192 -2.09 9.53 -6.38
CA MET A 192 -3.01 10.58 -5.93
C MET A 192 -4.28 10.57 -6.77
N GLU A 193 -5.36 11.01 -6.17
CA GLU A 193 -6.66 11.11 -6.81
C GLU A 193 -6.97 12.58 -7.10
N ILE A 194 -7.06 12.90 -8.39
CA ILE A 194 -7.28 14.26 -8.86
C ILE A 194 -8.70 14.38 -9.41
N ARG A 195 -9.35 15.47 -9.06
CA ARG A 195 -10.63 15.86 -9.63
C ARG A 195 -10.45 17.05 -10.57
N VAL A 196 -11.03 16.96 -11.75
CA VAL A 196 -11.12 18.07 -12.69
C VAL A 196 -12.60 18.40 -12.90
N ASP A 197 -13.01 19.59 -12.50
CA ASP A 197 -14.36 20.11 -12.70
C ASP A 197 -14.37 21.10 -13.86
N MET A 198 -15.30 20.94 -14.80
CA MET A 198 -15.51 21.83 -15.92
C MET A 198 -16.91 22.44 -15.86
N HIS A 199 -16.99 23.75 -15.88
CA HIS A 199 -18.25 24.50 -15.87
C HIS A 199 -18.66 24.93 -17.28
N GLY A 200 -19.95 24.98 -17.48
CA GLY A 200 -20.59 25.44 -18.69
C GLY A 200 -21.85 26.26 -18.42
N VAL A 201 -22.65 26.50 -19.44
CA VAL A 201 -23.93 27.21 -19.34
C VAL A 201 -25.01 26.42 -20.07
N SER A 202 -26.05 26.03 -19.33
CA SER A 202 -27.15 25.25 -19.90
C SER A 202 -28.06 26.10 -20.81
N CYS A 203 -28.57 25.47 -21.84
CA CYS A 203 -29.62 26.00 -22.71
C CYS A 203 -30.39 24.86 -23.38
N HIS A 204 -31.45 25.19 -24.13
CA HIS A 204 -32.18 24.20 -24.89
C HIS A 204 -31.31 23.59 -26.02
N GLY A 205 -31.28 22.27 -26.12
CA GLY A 205 -30.41 21.57 -27.06
C GLY A 205 -30.67 21.84 -28.54
N SER A 206 -31.84 22.44 -28.88
CA SER A 206 -32.15 22.90 -30.25
C SER A 206 -31.48 24.23 -30.64
N ALA A 207 -30.88 24.94 -29.65
CA ALA A 207 -30.19 26.23 -29.87
C ALA A 207 -28.88 26.23 -29.07
N PRO A 208 -27.95 25.26 -29.32
CA PRO A 208 -26.76 25.05 -28.51
C PRO A 208 -25.78 26.24 -28.49
N GLU A 209 -25.88 27.13 -29.46
CA GLU A 209 -25.13 28.39 -29.56
C GLU A 209 -25.43 29.39 -28.44
N ARG A 210 -26.53 29.17 -27.69
CA ARG A 210 -26.93 30.01 -26.55
C ARG A 210 -26.35 29.53 -25.22
N GLY A 211 -25.75 28.35 -25.23
CA GLY A 211 -25.12 27.76 -24.05
C GLY A 211 -23.61 27.60 -24.22
N ASP A 212 -23.04 26.93 -23.25
CA ASP A 212 -21.62 26.56 -23.25
C ASP A 212 -21.47 25.12 -22.69
N ASN A 213 -21.10 24.17 -23.58
CA ASN A 213 -21.20 22.75 -23.27
C ASN A 213 -19.98 22.27 -22.49
N ALA A 214 -20.13 22.00 -21.19
CA ALA A 214 -19.09 21.48 -20.32
C ALA A 214 -18.56 20.10 -20.77
N ILE A 215 -19.42 19.25 -21.33
CA ILE A 215 -19.00 17.92 -21.85
C ILE A 215 -18.05 18.09 -23.04
N HIS A 216 -18.34 19.03 -23.96
CA HIS A 216 -17.46 19.26 -25.11
C HIS A 216 -16.09 19.79 -24.67
N LYS A 217 -16.05 20.68 -23.69
CA LYS A 217 -14.78 21.18 -23.11
C LYS A 217 -14.01 20.04 -22.42
N MET A 218 -14.70 19.22 -21.61
CA MET A 218 -14.09 18.09 -20.91
C MET A 218 -13.54 17.03 -21.88
N ALA A 219 -14.18 16.83 -23.04
CA ALA A 219 -13.68 15.90 -24.05
C ALA A 219 -12.26 16.28 -24.53
N GLU A 220 -11.96 17.57 -24.64
CA GLU A 220 -10.58 18.03 -24.97
C GLU A 220 -9.60 17.71 -23.82
N VAL A 221 -10.02 17.85 -22.57
CA VAL A 221 -9.20 17.48 -21.40
C VAL A 221 -8.91 15.97 -21.39
N LEU A 222 -9.93 15.14 -21.63
CA LEU A 222 -9.79 13.68 -21.71
C LEU A 222 -8.77 13.25 -22.76
N LEU A 223 -8.78 13.89 -23.94
CA LEU A 223 -7.80 13.61 -24.99
C LEU A 223 -6.38 14.01 -24.53
N ASN A 224 -6.22 15.15 -23.87
CA ASN A 224 -4.91 15.55 -23.35
C ASN A 224 -4.41 14.60 -22.25
N VAL A 225 -5.26 14.13 -21.33
CA VAL A 225 -4.90 13.12 -20.33
C VAL A 225 -4.45 11.81 -20.97
N ARG A 226 -5.17 11.34 -22.01
CA ARG A 226 -4.73 10.20 -22.79
C ARG A 226 -3.34 10.42 -23.38
N ASP A 227 -3.11 11.56 -23.99
CA ASP A 227 -1.85 11.89 -24.67
C ASP A 227 -0.66 11.92 -23.70
N LEU A 228 -0.85 12.24 -22.39
CA LEU A 228 0.20 12.14 -21.37
C LEU A 228 0.75 10.71 -21.23
N ASN A 229 -0.09 9.70 -21.35
CA ASN A 229 0.32 8.29 -21.25
C ASN A 229 0.88 7.74 -22.55
N GLU A 230 0.35 8.19 -23.70
CA GLU A 230 0.66 7.67 -25.02
C GLU A 230 1.91 8.33 -25.64
N ASN A 231 2.27 9.52 -25.18
CA ASN A 231 3.48 10.22 -25.63
C ASN A 231 4.75 9.59 -25.04
N ASP A 232 4.87 8.27 -25.15
CA ASP A 232 6.14 7.58 -24.97
C ASP A 232 7.16 8.11 -26.00
N ALA A 233 8.42 7.98 -25.63
CA ALA A 233 9.55 8.50 -26.39
C ALA A 233 9.69 8.00 -27.84
N GLY A 234 8.69 7.53 -28.52
CA GLY A 234 8.66 7.09 -29.91
C GLY A 234 9.96 7.33 -30.72
N ASP A 235 9.89 7.52 -32.01
CA ASP A 235 11.04 7.90 -32.84
C ASP A 235 11.46 9.38 -32.69
N ASP A 236 10.73 10.15 -31.88
CA ASP A 236 11.09 11.55 -31.58
C ASP A 236 12.30 11.62 -30.63
N LYS A 237 13.30 12.41 -31.00
CA LYS A 237 14.52 12.65 -30.21
C LYS A 237 14.25 13.38 -28.89
N GLU A 238 13.05 13.86 -28.66
CA GLU A 238 12.64 14.57 -27.44
C GLU A 238 11.68 13.71 -26.61
N VAL A 239 12.15 13.32 -25.40
CA VAL A 239 11.35 12.58 -24.44
C VAL A 239 10.18 13.44 -23.96
N LYS A 240 8.95 12.96 -24.09
CA LYS A 240 7.72 13.68 -23.74
C LYS A 240 6.88 12.91 -22.70
N GLY A 241 5.88 13.60 -22.16
CA GLY A 241 4.91 12.99 -21.23
C GLY A 241 5.55 12.46 -19.95
N LEU A 242 4.93 11.45 -19.40
CA LEU A 242 5.31 10.85 -18.09
C LEU A 242 6.63 10.10 -18.11
N VAL A 243 7.12 9.74 -19.28
CA VAL A 243 8.43 9.06 -19.45
C VAL A 243 9.62 9.98 -19.11
N LYS A 244 9.44 11.30 -19.10
CA LYS A 244 10.50 12.27 -18.77
C LYS A 244 11.21 11.96 -17.45
N MET A 245 10.47 11.45 -16.46
CA MET A 245 11.03 11.18 -15.14
C MET A 245 12.05 10.04 -15.15
N LEU A 246 12.11 9.23 -16.21
CA LEU A 246 13.11 8.18 -16.39
C LEU A 246 14.41 8.66 -17.03
N ASP A 247 14.48 9.93 -17.42
CA ASP A 247 15.63 10.52 -18.12
C ASP A 247 16.41 11.45 -17.17
N PRO A 248 17.74 11.27 -17.02
CA PRO A 248 18.57 12.10 -16.15
C PRO A 248 18.55 13.60 -16.54
N LYS A 249 18.21 13.94 -17.79
CA LYS A 249 18.07 15.33 -18.22
C LYS A 249 16.92 16.05 -17.51
N TYR A 250 15.83 15.34 -17.23
CA TYR A 250 14.60 15.91 -16.65
C TYR A 250 14.43 15.58 -15.15
N ASN A 251 15.10 14.52 -14.66
CA ASN A 251 15.05 14.06 -13.28
C ASN A 251 16.45 13.67 -12.77
N PRO A 252 17.41 14.61 -12.70
CA PRO A 252 18.83 14.30 -12.47
C PRO A 252 19.11 13.63 -11.13
N GLU A 253 18.29 13.86 -10.11
CA GLU A 253 18.49 13.35 -8.74
C GLU A 253 17.83 11.99 -8.51
N HIS A 254 16.76 11.65 -9.25
CA HIS A 254 15.90 10.49 -8.96
C HIS A 254 15.63 9.59 -10.17
N TRP A 255 16.29 9.79 -11.32
CA TRP A 255 16.02 9.02 -12.53
C TRP A 255 16.30 7.50 -12.38
N GLU A 256 17.28 7.11 -11.57
CA GLU A 256 17.59 5.71 -11.30
C GLU A 256 16.47 5.05 -10.49
N ASP A 257 16.00 5.73 -9.44
CA ASP A 257 14.87 5.30 -8.64
C ASP A 257 13.58 5.24 -9.47
N ALA A 258 13.36 6.24 -10.33
CA ALA A 258 12.24 6.27 -11.25
C ALA A 258 12.30 5.11 -12.27
N ARG A 259 13.48 4.76 -12.78
CA ARG A 259 13.65 3.58 -13.63
C ARG A 259 13.37 2.28 -12.88
N PHE A 260 13.79 2.17 -11.63
CA PHE A 260 13.50 1.02 -10.81
C PHE A 260 11.98 0.89 -10.54
N LEU A 261 11.31 1.97 -10.12
CA LEU A 261 9.88 1.97 -9.81
C LEU A 261 8.98 1.89 -11.06
N GLY A 262 9.47 2.37 -12.18
CA GLY A 262 8.69 2.54 -13.42
C GLY A 262 8.14 3.95 -13.57
N ARG A 263 7.66 4.27 -14.78
CA ARG A 263 7.05 5.57 -15.09
C ARG A 263 5.74 5.80 -14.34
N GLY A 264 5.40 7.05 -14.12
CA GLY A 264 4.06 7.45 -13.68
C GLY A 264 2.97 7.09 -14.71
N THR A 265 1.72 7.10 -14.29
CA THR A 265 0.55 6.95 -15.15
C THR A 265 -0.53 7.96 -14.78
N CYS A 266 -1.37 8.31 -15.74
CA CYS A 266 -2.47 9.23 -15.55
C CYS A 266 -3.72 8.63 -16.20
N THR A 267 -4.65 8.12 -15.41
CA THR A 267 -5.82 7.38 -15.92
C THR A 267 -7.09 8.08 -15.50
N THR A 268 -7.93 8.46 -16.47
CA THR A 268 -9.30 8.87 -16.15
C THR A 268 -10.09 7.65 -15.72
N SER A 269 -10.54 7.63 -14.48
CA SER A 269 -11.25 6.49 -13.87
C SER A 269 -12.76 6.65 -13.84
N GLN A 270 -13.26 7.90 -13.75
CA GLN A 270 -14.68 8.19 -13.65
C GLN A 270 -15.02 9.48 -14.41
N ILE A 271 -16.27 9.60 -14.82
CA ILE A 271 -16.85 10.81 -15.41
C ILE A 271 -18.22 11.10 -14.81
N PHE A 272 -18.46 12.35 -14.46
CA PHE A 272 -19.73 12.84 -13.91
C PHE A 272 -20.18 14.05 -14.72
N TYR A 273 -21.48 14.17 -14.96
CA TYR A 273 -22.04 15.33 -15.66
C TYR A 273 -23.39 15.71 -15.08
N THR A 274 -23.73 16.98 -15.22
CA THR A 274 -25.09 17.47 -15.00
C THR A 274 -25.68 18.03 -16.27
N SER A 275 -26.98 17.89 -16.40
CA SER A 275 -27.78 18.53 -17.42
C SER A 275 -29.21 18.56 -16.91
N PRO A 276 -29.98 19.66 -17.13
CA PRO A 276 -31.38 19.75 -16.71
C PRO A 276 -32.25 18.69 -17.36
N SER A 277 -31.89 18.26 -18.57
CA SER A 277 -32.60 17.20 -19.30
C SER A 277 -31.73 16.64 -20.44
N ARG A 278 -32.19 15.54 -21.07
CA ARG A 278 -31.52 14.95 -22.25
C ARG A 278 -31.54 15.89 -23.49
N CYS A 279 -32.35 16.92 -23.48
CA CYS A 279 -32.44 17.90 -24.55
C CYS A 279 -31.85 19.28 -24.14
N ALA A 280 -31.02 19.34 -23.12
CA ALA A 280 -30.32 20.53 -22.69
C ALA A 280 -28.80 20.39 -22.83
N VAL A 281 -28.14 21.51 -23.07
CA VAL A 281 -26.66 21.61 -23.00
C VAL A 281 -26.20 21.37 -21.56
N ALA A 282 -25.18 20.55 -21.38
CA ALA A 282 -24.63 20.26 -20.05
C ALA A 282 -23.87 21.47 -19.46
N ASP A 283 -24.20 21.82 -18.22
CA ASP A 283 -23.63 22.93 -17.47
C ASP A 283 -22.47 22.55 -16.54
N SER A 284 -22.24 21.25 -16.35
CA SER A 284 -21.04 20.74 -15.71
C SER A 284 -20.61 19.41 -16.25
N CYS A 285 -19.31 19.12 -16.16
CA CYS A 285 -18.72 17.81 -16.38
C CYS A 285 -17.46 17.69 -15.52
N SER A 286 -17.36 16.61 -14.76
CA SER A 286 -16.21 16.35 -13.90
C SER A 286 -15.62 15.00 -14.19
N ILE A 287 -14.32 14.85 -13.99
CA ILE A 287 -13.61 13.57 -14.08
C ILE A 287 -12.79 13.29 -12.84
N SER A 288 -12.61 12.01 -12.53
CA SER A 288 -11.62 11.53 -11.59
C SER A 288 -10.42 10.97 -12.34
N ILE A 289 -9.22 11.29 -11.85
CA ILE A 289 -7.96 10.82 -12.40
C ILE A 289 -7.20 10.06 -11.31
N ASP A 290 -6.86 8.80 -11.58
CA ASP A 290 -5.84 8.04 -10.85
C ASP A 290 -4.47 8.45 -11.42
N ARG A 291 -3.66 9.13 -10.62
CA ARG A 291 -2.31 9.58 -10.99
C ARG A 291 -1.28 8.77 -10.22
N ARG A 292 -0.59 7.83 -10.88
CA ARG A 292 0.54 7.11 -10.29
C ARG A 292 1.82 7.95 -10.48
N MET A 293 2.52 8.19 -9.37
CA MET A 293 3.72 9.02 -9.33
C MET A 293 4.98 8.17 -9.20
N THR A 294 6.04 8.58 -9.89
CA THR A 294 7.36 7.94 -9.73
C THR A 294 8.30 8.83 -8.90
N ALA A 295 9.52 8.35 -8.65
CA ALA A 295 10.50 9.11 -7.88
C ALA A 295 10.84 10.44 -8.58
N GLY A 296 10.88 11.52 -7.78
CA GLY A 296 11.11 12.88 -8.25
C GLY A 296 9.83 13.66 -8.59
N GLU A 297 8.65 13.02 -8.64
CA GLU A 297 7.36 13.70 -8.78
C GLU A 297 6.80 14.10 -7.40
N THR A 298 6.17 15.26 -7.35
CA THR A 298 5.49 15.80 -6.16
C THR A 298 4.01 16.00 -6.45
N TYR A 299 3.17 16.13 -5.41
CA TYR A 299 1.75 16.40 -5.63
C TYR A 299 1.56 17.73 -6.38
N GLN A 300 2.41 18.75 -6.07
CA GLN A 300 2.36 20.03 -6.76
C GLN A 300 2.69 19.88 -8.24
N SER A 301 3.73 19.11 -8.56
CA SER A 301 4.10 18.86 -9.96
C SER A 301 3.01 18.13 -10.73
N CYS A 302 2.34 17.18 -10.09
CA CYS A 302 1.26 16.41 -10.71
C CYS A 302 -0.03 17.22 -10.90
N LEU A 303 -0.43 18.06 -9.92
CA LEU A 303 -1.57 18.97 -10.09
C LEU A 303 -1.28 19.98 -11.20
N LYS A 304 -0.08 20.57 -11.16
CA LYS A 304 0.34 21.53 -12.18
C LYS A 304 0.40 20.92 -13.58
N GLU A 305 0.80 19.66 -13.71
CA GLU A 305 0.80 18.95 -15.00
C GLU A 305 -0.62 18.92 -15.60
N ILE A 306 -1.65 18.68 -14.78
CA ILE A 306 -3.05 18.69 -15.25
C ILE A 306 -3.53 20.13 -15.55
N GLU A 307 -3.20 21.10 -14.70
CA GLU A 307 -3.53 22.51 -14.93
C GLU A 307 -2.87 23.05 -16.21
N ASP A 308 -1.67 22.56 -16.53
CA ASP A 308 -0.89 22.97 -17.71
C ASP A 308 -1.34 22.29 -19.02
N LEU A 309 -2.29 21.34 -18.97
CA LEU A 309 -2.85 20.75 -20.19
C LEU A 309 -3.40 21.82 -21.12
N PRO A 310 -3.22 21.71 -22.44
CA PRO A 310 -3.70 22.70 -23.40
C PRO A 310 -5.18 23.03 -23.23
N ALA A 311 -6.02 22.04 -22.99
CA ALA A 311 -7.45 22.23 -22.77
C ALA A 311 -7.74 22.96 -21.44
N CYS A 312 -7.04 22.62 -20.35
CA CYS A 312 -7.19 23.33 -19.07
C CYS A 312 -6.80 24.81 -19.20
N LYS A 313 -5.71 25.11 -19.90
CA LYS A 313 -5.31 26.50 -20.17
C LYS A 313 -6.31 27.23 -21.06
N LYS A 314 -6.84 26.56 -22.08
CA LYS A 314 -7.87 27.11 -22.97
C LYS A 314 -9.14 27.51 -22.21
N TYR A 315 -9.53 26.70 -21.24
CA TYR A 315 -10.75 26.86 -20.43
C TYR A 315 -10.45 27.30 -19.00
N ALA A 316 -9.37 28.03 -18.75
CA ALA A 316 -8.89 28.39 -17.42
C ALA A 316 -9.90 29.08 -16.50
N LYS A 317 -10.94 29.74 -17.06
CA LYS A 317 -12.02 30.38 -16.29
C LYS A 317 -13.11 29.40 -15.84
N ASP A 318 -13.19 28.24 -16.49
CA ASP A 318 -14.27 27.29 -16.32
C ASP A 318 -13.79 25.97 -15.71
N VAL A 319 -12.46 25.75 -15.64
CA VAL A 319 -11.84 24.54 -15.10
C VAL A 319 -11.32 24.76 -13.70
N LYS A 320 -11.53 23.75 -12.84
CA LYS A 320 -10.90 23.64 -11.52
C LYS A 320 -10.24 22.28 -11.41
N VAL A 321 -8.96 22.25 -11.05
CA VAL A 321 -8.22 21.06 -10.70
C VAL A 321 -8.05 20.99 -9.18
N SER A 322 -8.35 19.87 -8.57
CA SER A 322 -8.25 19.70 -7.11
C SER A 322 -7.91 18.25 -6.77
N MET A 323 -7.44 18.02 -5.56
CA MET A 323 -7.23 16.70 -4.99
C MET A 323 -8.49 16.27 -4.23
N TYR A 324 -8.79 14.97 -4.24
CA TYR A 324 -9.87 14.45 -3.42
C TYR A 324 -9.47 14.44 -1.94
N MET A 325 -10.50 14.54 -1.08
CA MET A 325 -10.37 14.32 0.36
C MET A 325 -11.06 13.02 0.74
N TYR A 326 -10.52 12.34 1.74
CA TYR A 326 -11.11 11.16 2.36
C TYR A 326 -11.56 11.50 3.78
N ASP A 327 -12.81 11.21 4.11
CA ASP A 327 -13.45 11.57 5.37
C ASP A 327 -14.45 10.50 5.87
N ARG A 328 -14.36 9.26 5.36
CA ARG A 328 -15.24 8.18 5.82
C ARG A 328 -14.95 7.83 7.27
N PRO A 329 -15.99 7.71 8.12
CA PRO A 329 -15.80 7.22 9.48
C PRO A 329 -15.33 5.77 9.49
N SER A 330 -14.38 5.46 10.38
CA SER A 330 -13.96 4.08 10.64
C SER A 330 -15.07 3.29 11.33
N TRP A 331 -14.89 2.00 11.51
CA TRP A 331 -15.83 1.16 12.25
C TRP A 331 -16.07 1.63 13.70
N THR A 332 -15.12 2.38 14.30
CA THR A 332 -15.30 3.01 15.62
C THR A 332 -16.15 4.29 15.56
N GLY A 333 -16.46 4.78 14.37
CA GLY A 333 -17.10 6.07 14.14
C GLY A 333 -16.13 7.26 14.13
N HIS A 334 -14.82 7.03 14.34
CA HIS A 334 -13.81 8.09 14.24
C HIS A 334 -13.59 8.46 12.78
N VAL A 335 -13.54 9.78 12.50
CA VAL A 335 -13.20 10.34 11.21
C VAL A 335 -11.79 10.91 11.27
N TYR A 336 -10.90 10.40 10.45
CA TYR A 336 -9.59 10.95 10.20
C TYR A 336 -9.57 11.53 8.79
N GLU A 337 -9.80 12.85 8.68
CA GLU A 337 -9.81 13.54 7.38
C GLU A 337 -8.40 13.66 6.83
N THR A 338 -8.20 13.22 5.59
CA THR A 338 -6.92 13.35 4.88
C THR A 338 -7.12 13.55 3.39
N GLU A 339 -6.15 14.15 2.75
CA GLU A 339 -6.10 14.25 1.28
C GLU A 339 -5.76 12.90 0.64
N ALA A 340 -6.34 12.63 -0.53
CA ALA A 340 -6.05 11.44 -1.35
C ALA A 340 -4.70 11.59 -2.09
N PHE A 341 -3.64 11.69 -1.28
CA PHE A 341 -2.24 11.79 -1.69
C PHE A 341 -1.40 10.76 -0.95
N PHE A 342 -0.79 9.89 -1.71
CA PHE A 342 -0.05 8.72 -1.28
C PHE A 342 1.36 8.77 -1.86
N PRO A 343 2.34 9.32 -1.11
CA PRO A 343 3.68 9.64 -1.65
C PRO A 343 4.44 8.40 -2.14
N THR A 344 5.20 8.55 -3.21
CA THR A 344 6.21 7.58 -3.62
C THR A 344 7.23 7.37 -2.51
N TRP A 345 7.68 6.14 -2.32
CA TRP A 345 8.78 5.85 -1.42
C TRP A 345 9.67 4.73 -1.97
N ILE A 346 10.95 4.78 -1.61
CA ILE A 346 11.94 3.78 -2.00
C ILE A 346 13.11 3.80 -1.03
N ASN A 347 13.65 2.64 -0.73
CA ASN A 347 14.92 2.48 -0.03
C ASN A 347 16.04 2.12 -0.97
N LYS A 348 17.27 2.49 -0.61
CA LYS A 348 18.45 1.84 -1.17
C LYS A 348 18.51 0.39 -0.73
N GLU A 349 19.00 -0.47 -1.59
CA GLU A 349 19.20 -1.88 -1.27
C GLU A 349 20.13 -2.08 -0.07
N THR A 350 21.11 -1.18 0.11
CA THR A 350 22.08 -1.18 1.22
C THR A 350 21.52 -0.64 2.54
N ALA A 351 20.27 -0.20 2.60
CA ALA A 351 19.67 0.31 3.83
C ALA A 351 19.65 -0.79 4.93
N PRO A 352 19.95 -0.45 6.21
CA PRO A 352 20.11 -1.44 7.27
C PRO A 352 18.91 -2.37 7.46
N HIS A 353 17.69 -1.84 7.37
CA HIS A 353 16.46 -2.63 7.50
C HIS A 353 16.22 -3.53 6.28
N VAL A 354 16.61 -3.12 5.07
CA VAL A 354 16.57 -3.98 3.87
C VAL A 354 17.59 -5.11 4.01
N GLN A 355 18.81 -4.77 4.41
CA GLN A 355 19.87 -5.78 4.61
C GLN A 355 19.54 -6.76 5.73
N ALA A 356 18.86 -6.34 6.80
CA ALA A 356 18.41 -7.26 7.85
C ALA A 356 17.48 -8.37 7.32
N LEU A 357 16.56 -8.01 6.37
CA LEU A 357 15.71 -9.00 5.71
C LEU A 357 16.50 -9.88 4.73
N VAL A 358 17.43 -9.29 3.98
CA VAL A 358 18.32 -10.04 3.06
C VAL A 358 19.16 -11.06 3.84
N ASP A 359 19.78 -10.65 4.93
CA ASP A 359 20.61 -11.51 5.77
C ASP A 359 19.77 -12.62 6.43
N ALA A 360 18.56 -12.30 6.90
CA ALA A 360 17.63 -13.30 7.42
C ALA A 360 17.21 -14.31 6.36
N HIS A 361 16.88 -13.84 5.16
CA HIS A 361 16.53 -14.71 4.04
C HIS A 361 17.69 -15.63 3.65
N HIS A 362 18.90 -15.08 3.51
CA HIS A 362 20.11 -15.85 3.19
C HIS A 362 20.41 -16.92 4.25
N ALA A 363 20.28 -16.56 5.52
CA ALA A 363 20.54 -17.49 6.62
C ALA A 363 19.49 -18.61 6.71
N LEU A 364 18.25 -18.34 6.38
CA LEU A 364 17.16 -19.31 6.43
C LEU A 364 17.08 -20.18 5.17
N TRP A 365 17.25 -19.62 3.98
CA TRP A 365 16.97 -20.31 2.71
C TRP A 365 17.98 -20.10 1.59
N GLY A 366 19.04 -19.30 1.80
CA GLY A 366 20.03 -18.98 0.77
C GLY A 366 19.64 -17.76 -0.06
N THR A 367 20.32 -17.58 -1.19
CA THR A 367 20.30 -16.35 -1.99
C THR A 367 19.19 -16.29 -3.02
N GLU A 368 18.59 -17.42 -3.36
CA GLU A 368 17.55 -17.49 -4.38
C GLU A 368 16.20 -17.10 -3.79
N ARG A 369 15.41 -16.34 -4.56
CA ARG A 369 14.04 -16.02 -4.21
C ARG A 369 13.21 -17.30 -4.14
N ILE A 370 12.49 -17.48 -3.03
CA ILE A 370 11.72 -18.70 -2.77
C ILE A 370 10.25 -18.53 -3.15
N GLY A 371 9.60 -19.66 -3.41
CA GLY A 371 8.16 -19.75 -3.64
C GLY A 371 7.62 -21.08 -3.14
N ALA A 372 6.36 -21.09 -2.70
CA ALA A 372 5.73 -22.24 -2.08
C ALA A 372 5.23 -23.29 -3.10
N ASP A 373 4.78 -22.85 -4.27
CA ASP A 373 4.16 -23.68 -5.29
C ASP A 373 4.80 -23.43 -6.65
N GLU A 374 5.07 -24.50 -7.41
CA GLU A 374 5.60 -24.42 -8.77
C GLU A 374 4.69 -23.58 -9.70
N LYS A 375 3.38 -23.67 -9.56
CA LYS A 375 2.43 -22.88 -10.38
C LYS A 375 2.46 -21.40 -10.04
N ALA A 376 2.62 -21.05 -8.77
CA ALA A 376 2.83 -19.69 -8.31
C ALA A 376 4.26 -19.21 -8.62
N MET A 377 5.23 -20.10 -8.63
CA MET A 377 6.64 -19.82 -8.92
C MET A 377 6.89 -19.32 -10.35
N SER A 378 5.96 -19.53 -11.29
CA SER A 378 6.10 -18.93 -12.63
C SER A 378 6.27 -17.42 -12.61
N THR A 379 5.70 -16.75 -11.60
CA THR A 379 5.84 -15.32 -11.37
C THR A 379 7.05 -14.95 -10.51
N ARG A 380 7.63 -15.92 -9.79
CA ARG A 380 8.72 -15.74 -8.82
C ARG A 380 10.09 -16.12 -9.38
N THR A 381 10.14 -17.14 -10.23
CA THR A 381 11.38 -17.67 -10.80
C THR A 381 12.11 -16.62 -11.64
N GLY A 382 13.41 -16.46 -11.41
CA GLY A 382 14.28 -15.56 -12.18
C GLY A 382 14.14 -14.07 -11.82
N ARG A 383 13.28 -13.72 -10.85
CA ARG A 383 13.21 -12.36 -10.33
C ARG A 383 14.28 -12.14 -9.24
N PRO A 384 14.80 -10.89 -9.11
CA PRO A 384 15.77 -10.59 -8.05
C PRO A 384 15.13 -10.76 -6.66
N LEU A 385 15.95 -11.03 -5.63
CA LEU A 385 15.48 -11.14 -4.26
C LEU A 385 14.89 -9.82 -3.76
N THR A 386 15.55 -8.70 -4.05
CA THR A 386 15.03 -7.37 -3.73
C THR A 386 14.27 -6.79 -4.92
N ASP A 387 13.05 -6.31 -4.69
CA ASP A 387 12.15 -5.85 -5.74
C ASP A 387 11.22 -4.73 -5.24
N LYS A 388 10.10 -4.51 -5.88
CA LYS A 388 9.11 -3.46 -5.62
C LYS A 388 7.71 -3.97 -5.85
N TRP A 389 6.72 -3.32 -5.21
CA TRP A 389 5.33 -3.52 -5.58
C TRP A 389 4.94 -2.76 -6.85
N THR A 390 3.92 -3.27 -7.52
CA THR A 390 3.26 -2.60 -8.64
C THR A 390 2.10 -1.72 -8.18
N PHE A 391 1.56 -1.98 -7.00
CA PHE A 391 0.46 -1.24 -6.34
C PHE A 391 0.98 -0.42 -5.14
N SER A 392 0.08 0.27 -4.46
CA SER A 392 0.35 1.13 -3.31
C SER A 392 0.08 0.37 -2.02
N THR A 393 0.72 0.76 -0.93
CA THR A 393 0.63 0.13 0.40
C THR A 393 0.67 1.19 1.50
N ASN A 394 0.47 0.81 2.76
CA ASN A 394 0.66 1.69 3.92
C ASN A 394 2.05 2.37 3.99
N GLY A 395 3.04 1.83 3.27
CA GLY A 395 4.38 2.42 3.14
C GLY A 395 4.38 3.87 2.65
N VAL A 396 3.32 4.30 1.95
CA VAL A 396 3.12 5.70 1.52
C VAL A 396 3.13 6.68 2.69
N SER A 397 2.53 6.31 3.80
CA SER A 397 2.53 7.16 5.00
C SER A 397 3.71 6.82 5.91
N ILE A 398 3.99 5.55 6.14
CA ILE A 398 5.10 5.12 7.00
C ILE A 398 6.40 5.79 6.55
N GLN A 399 6.84 5.51 5.35
CA GLN A 399 8.10 6.06 4.82
C GLN A 399 7.89 7.28 3.93
N GLY A 400 6.93 7.20 3.01
CA GLY A 400 6.72 8.26 2.03
C GLY A 400 6.38 9.61 2.66
N ARG A 401 5.52 9.63 3.68
CA ARG A 401 5.10 10.84 4.39
C ARG A 401 5.98 11.14 5.60
N TYR A 402 6.19 10.16 6.47
CA TYR A 402 6.83 10.40 7.76
C TYR A 402 8.32 10.03 7.82
N GLY A 403 8.85 9.35 6.80
CA GLY A 403 10.26 8.95 6.77
C GLY A 403 10.64 7.92 7.83
N ILE A 404 9.67 7.15 8.35
CA ILE A 404 9.92 5.97 9.15
C ILE A 404 10.34 4.87 8.18
N PRO A 405 11.52 4.23 8.33
CA PRO A 405 11.96 3.22 7.38
C PRO A 405 10.95 2.08 7.23
N CYS A 406 10.63 1.70 5.99
CA CYS A 406 9.67 0.64 5.67
C CYS A 406 10.28 -0.34 4.67
N VAL A 407 9.98 -1.62 4.79
CA VAL A 407 10.41 -2.67 3.86
C VAL A 407 9.34 -3.76 3.82
N GLY A 408 9.18 -4.42 2.70
CA GLY A 408 8.15 -5.43 2.55
C GLY A 408 8.66 -6.85 2.47
N PHE A 409 7.93 -7.74 3.12
CA PHE A 409 7.98 -9.18 2.90
C PHE A 409 6.67 -9.78 3.42
N GLY A 410 5.86 -10.35 2.54
CA GLY A 410 4.58 -10.93 2.93
C GLY A 410 4.20 -12.16 2.12
N PRO A 411 3.29 -12.98 2.67
CA PRO A 411 2.85 -14.22 2.02
C PRO A 411 1.95 -13.92 0.82
N GLY A 412 1.87 -14.87 -0.10
CA GLY A 412 1.02 -14.76 -1.27
C GLY A 412 1.69 -14.07 -2.46
N ALA A 413 0.86 -13.71 -3.42
CA ALA A 413 1.30 -13.15 -4.69
C ALA A 413 0.48 -11.90 -5.05
N GLU A 414 1.14 -10.86 -5.63
CA GLU A 414 0.46 -9.65 -6.11
C GLU A 414 -0.70 -9.94 -7.06
N SER A 415 -0.59 -11.02 -7.86
CA SER A 415 -1.64 -11.42 -8.80
C SER A 415 -2.93 -11.94 -8.14
N GLN A 416 -2.90 -12.19 -6.83
CA GLN A 416 -4.07 -12.61 -6.04
C GLN A 416 -4.84 -11.42 -5.48
N ALA A 417 -4.19 -10.28 -5.30
CA ALA A 417 -4.81 -9.06 -4.78
C ALA A 417 -6.00 -8.65 -5.65
N HIS A 418 -7.13 -8.36 -5.02
CA HIS A 418 -8.41 -7.96 -5.64
C HIS A 418 -9.00 -8.95 -6.65
N ALA A 419 -8.34 -10.09 -6.90
CA ALA A 419 -8.82 -11.09 -7.85
C ALA A 419 -9.94 -11.98 -7.25
N PRO A 420 -10.88 -12.51 -8.07
CA PRO A 420 -11.70 -13.62 -7.64
C PRO A 420 -10.86 -14.89 -7.51
N ASN A 421 -11.34 -15.85 -6.72
CA ASN A 421 -10.64 -17.10 -6.44
C ASN A 421 -9.27 -16.88 -5.78
N GLU A 422 -9.18 -15.88 -4.93
CA GLU A 422 -7.98 -15.54 -4.18
C GLU A 422 -7.53 -16.72 -3.31
N ILE A 423 -6.23 -16.99 -3.35
CA ILE A 423 -5.59 -18.03 -2.55
C ILE A 423 -4.30 -17.51 -1.93
N THR A 424 -3.92 -18.12 -0.80
CA THR A 424 -2.56 -18.02 -0.27
C THR A 424 -1.99 -19.40 0.01
N TRP A 425 -0.66 -19.49 0.07
CA TRP A 425 0.04 -20.77 0.32
C TRP A 425 0.37 -20.89 1.79
N LYS A 426 0.02 -22.03 2.40
CA LYS A 426 0.35 -22.31 3.81
C LYS A 426 1.84 -22.28 4.09
N GLN A 427 2.67 -22.65 3.09
CA GLN A 427 4.12 -22.56 3.23
C GLN A 427 4.62 -21.13 3.24
N ASP A 428 3.96 -20.20 2.54
CA ASP A 428 4.29 -18.77 2.60
C ASP A 428 4.06 -18.20 4.01
N LEU A 429 3.00 -18.63 4.70
CA LEU A 429 2.77 -18.24 6.10
C LEU A 429 3.93 -18.65 7.00
N VAL A 430 4.40 -19.90 6.85
CA VAL A 430 5.53 -20.45 7.62
C VAL A 430 6.82 -19.68 7.30
N THR A 431 7.06 -19.44 6.02
CA THR A 431 8.25 -18.72 5.55
C THR A 431 8.30 -17.30 6.10
N CYS A 432 7.19 -16.57 6.02
CA CYS A 432 7.10 -15.21 6.53
C CYS A 432 7.26 -15.15 8.06
N ALA A 433 6.59 -16.04 8.80
CA ALA A 433 6.73 -16.11 10.27
C ALA A 433 8.18 -16.38 10.69
N ALA A 434 8.89 -17.28 9.99
CA ALA A 434 10.29 -17.58 10.26
C ALA A 434 11.20 -16.37 9.96
N LEU A 435 10.97 -15.68 8.85
CA LEU A 435 11.75 -14.49 8.51
C LEU A 435 11.54 -13.37 9.54
N TYR A 436 10.29 -13.07 9.90
CA TYR A 436 10.00 -12.05 10.90
C TYR A 436 10.66 -12.36 12.24
N ALA A 437 10.71 -13.63 12.63
CA ALA A 437 11.39 -14.05 13.87
C ALA A 437 12.90 -13.87 13.82
N ALA A 438 13.52 -13.94 12.65
CA ALA A 438 14.98 -13.81 12.50
C ALA A 438 15.46 -12.35 12.38
N VAL A 439 14.67 -11.49 11.72
CA VAL A 439 15.07 -10.13 11.31
C VAL A 439 15.54 -9.25 12.48
N PRO A 440 14.85 -9.15 13.64
CA PRO A 440 15.28 -8.24 14.70
C PRO A 440 16.68 -8.52 15.22
N GLY A 441 17.10 -9.78 15.26
CA GLY A 441 18.43 -10.18 15.70
C GLY A 441 19.56 -9.95 14.68
N LEU A 442 19.21 -9.57 13.45
CA LEU A 442 20.12 -9.27 12.35
C LEU A 442 20.10 -7.78 11.96
N TYR A 443 19.29 -6.98 12.64
CA TYR A 443 19.22 -5.54 12.38
C TYR A 443 20.36 -4.81 13.08
N HIS A 444 21.19 -4.12 12.28
CA HIS A 444 22.36 -3.39 12.70
C HIS A 444 22.25 -1.90 12.36
N PRO A 445 21.62 -1.08 13.22
CA PRO A 445 21.39 0.35 12.94
C PRO A 445 22.68 1.16 12.81
N GLU A 446 23.79 0.68 13.39
CA GLU A 446 25.12 1.29 13.26
C GLU A 446 25.68 1.25 11.84
N ASN A 447 25.18 0.35 11.01
CA ASN A 447 25.54 0.25 9.59
C ASN A 447 24.80 1.26 8.70
N LYS A 448 24.17 2.28 9.30
CA LYS A 448 23.48 3.34 8.54
C LYS A 448 24.47 4.08 7.65
N ASP A 449 24.31 3.91 6.35
CA ASP A 449 25.09 4.67 5.35
C ASP A 449 24.51 6.09 5.09
N GLY A 450 23.54 6.52 5.90
CA GLY A 450 22.84 7.79 5.79
C GLY A 450 21.79 7.87 4.66
N SER A 451 21.51 6.77 3.99
CA SER A 451 20.71 6.73 2.75
C SER A 451 19.51 5.79 2.84
N ALA A 452 18.93 5.61 4.02
CA ALA A 452 17.78 4.72 4.23
C ALA A 452 16.58 5.06 3.33
N THR A 453 16.42 6.34 2.99
CA THR A 453 15.33 6.84 2.13
C THR A 453 15.92 7.67 1.00
N SER A 454 15.70 7.28 -0.25
CA SER A 454 16.11 8.07 -1.42
C SER A 454 15.12 9.19 -1.76
N PHE A 455 13.88 9.10 -1.27
CA PHE A 455 12.81 10.03 -1.57
C PHE A 455 11.81 10.14 -0.40
N ARG A 456 11.46 11.35 -0.03
CA ARG A 456 10.49 11.63 1.03
C ARG A 456 9.66 12.86 0.67
N GLN A 457 8.35 12.80 0.93
CA GLN A 457 7.45 13.96 0.81
C GLN A 457 6.61 14.11 2.09
N GLU A 458 6.66 15.29 2.68
CA GLU A 458 5.73 15.70 3.73
C GLU A 458 4.80 16.79 3.18
N LEU A 459 3.50 16.64 3.42
CA LEU A 459 2.55 17.74 3.28
C LEU A 459 2.54 18.55 4.58
N THR A 460 2.74 19.84 4.48
CA THR A 460 2.57 20.73 5.60
C THR A 460 1.18 21.38 5.52
N GLY A 461 0.59 21.77 6.65
CA GLY A 461 -0.76 22.36 6.69
C GLY A 461 -0.95 23.62 5.82
N ASN A 462 0.11 24.16 5.23
CA ASN A 462 0.07 25.24 4.26
C ASN A 462 -0.12 24.77 2.81
N ASP A 463 0.03 23.49 2.54
CA ASP A 463 0.01 22.89 1.20
C ASP A 463 -1.39 22.37 0.80
N ILE A 464 -2.33 22.38 1.76
CA ILE A 464 -3.69 21.79 1.62
C ILE A 464 -4.77 22.88 1.39
N LYS A 465 -4.40 24.10 1.05
CA LYS A 465 -5.36 25.21 0.84
C LYS A 465 -5.83 25.33 -0.59
#